data_20796fb98e5650e210db11deda993059
#
_entry.id   20796fb98e5650e210db11deda993059
#
_cell.length_a   1.000
_cell.length_b   1.000
_cell.length_c   1.000
_cell.angle_alpha   90.00
_cell.angle_beta   90.00
_cell.angle_gamma   90.00
#
_symmetry.space_group_name_H-M   'P 1'
#
loop_
_entity.id
_entity.type
_entity.pdbx_description
1 polymer ?
#
loop_
_entity_poly.entity_id
_entity_poly.type
_entity_poly.pdbx_seq_one_letter_code
_entity_poly.pdbx_strand_id
1 'polypeptide(L)'
;GAIRSAHDYHLQRFLLEQFPRGTAFPATVAMAQPGSLPRADVRAFSIDDATTTEIDDAFSLQPLPGVGWRVGIHIAAPSLGIAPGSPLDAIARERLSTVYLPGSKITMLPDSLLDQFTLAGGRDCPAVSLYLTVSQEFEITAHESRVEIVPVVANLRHHDIEPLFNERTIADGLLDFAWRDELITLWQFANACEGRRGKPSAMQGNFDYNFRIDGDIGNAEGCRVEISLRKRGSPLDKLVAELMIVANSTWGGLLAEQGIAAIYRVQTGGKVRMSTSPQAHEGLGVKQYAWSSSPLRRYVDLINQWQLVACLRGETPPFAARSEALFAALRDFELTYGAYIEFQRSMERYWCLRWLRQQGIETIDATVGRDNLARLDQLPLAQRLPSAPELKPGQRVLLRIESIDYLTLSLGCRYLETLAPETANGGGDDEMLEALD
;
A
#
# COMPACT_ATOMS: atom_id res chain seq x y z
N GLY A 1 21.92 -8.49 22.87
CA GLY A 1 22.81 -9.45 22.21
C GLY A 1 23.97 -8.74 21.53
N ALA A 2 25.01 -9.48 21.11
CA ALA A 2 26.09 -8.89 20.34
C ALA A 2 25.60 -8.58 18.90
N ILE A 3 25.92 -7.40 18.38
CA ILE A 3 25.67 -7.02 17.00
C ILE A 3 26.60 -7.85 16.11
N ARG A 4 26.02 -8.58 15.15
CA ARG A 4 26.73 -9.56 14.32
C ARG A 4 27.02 -9.09 12.90
N SER A 5 26.24 -8.12 12.40
CA SER A 5 26.35 -7.59 11.06
C SER A 5 25.85 -6.14 11.00
N ALA A 6 26.09 -5.45 9.90
CA ALA A 6 25.52 -4.13 9.67
C ALA A 6 23.98 -4.18 9.58
N HIS A 7 23.40 -5.25 9.01
CA HIS A 7 21.96 -5.49 9.02
C HIS A 7 21.42 -5.56 10.45
N ASP A 8 22.04 -6.38 11.29
CA ASP A 8 21.65 -6.51 12.70
C ASP A 8 21.78 -5.19 13.45
N TYR A 9 22.82 -4.41 13.18
CA TYR A 9 22.99 -3.07 13.75
C TYR A 9 21.81 -2.16 13.43
N HIS A 10 21.41 -2.04 12.18
CA HIS A 10 20.28 -1.19 11.78
C HIS A 10 18.96 -1.69 12.37
N LEU A 11 18.73 -3.00 12.35
CA LEU A 11 17.53 -3.60 12.90
C LEU A 11 17.46 -3.41 14.43
N GLN A 12 18.53 -3.70 15.18
CA GLN A 12 18.54 -3.56 16.64
C GLN A 12 18.39 -2.11 17.08
N ARG A 13 19.02 -1.16 16.37
CA ARG A 13 18.82 0.26 16.62
C ARG A 13 17.36 0.66 16.44
N PHE A 14 16.73 0.29 15.33
CA PHE A 14 15.33 0.57 15.08
C PHE A 14 14.42 -0.07 16.14
N LEU A 15 14.66 -1.33 16.50
CA LEU A 15 13.88 -2.01 17.53
C LEU A 15 14.01 -1.35 18.89
N LEU A 16 15.19 -0.87 19.26
CA LEU A 16 15.41 -0.14 20.50
C LEU A 16 14.63 1.19 20.54
N GLU A 17 14.59 1.89 19.40
CA GLU A 17 13.92 3.19 19.29
C GLU A 17 12.39 3.04 19.20
N GLN A 18 11.87 2.09 18.44
CA GLN A 18 10.44 2.01 18.13
C GLN A 18 9.70 0.90 18.90
N PHE A 19 10.40 -0.15 19.32
CA PHE A 19 9.86 -1.31 20.03
C PHE A 19 10.63 -1.60 21.33
N PRO A 20 10.73 -0.65 22.26
CA PRO A 20 11.56 -0.81 23.45
C PRO A 20 11.12 -1.97 24.37
N ARG A 21 9.86 -2.42 24.24
CA ARG A 21 9.30 -3.60 24.95
C ARG A 21 9.44 -4.90 24.16
N GLY A 22 10.06 -4.85 22.97
CA GLY A 22 10.16 -5.97 22.03
C GLY A 22 8.97 -6.09 21.09
N THR A 23 9.10 -7.01 20.13
CA THR A 23 8.10 -7.25 19.07
C THR A 23 7.18 -8.45 19.34
N ALA A 24 7.43 -9.22 20.41
CA ALA A 24 6.60 -10.37 20.76
C ALA A 24 5.21 -9.92 21.19
N PHE A 25 4.20 -10.67 20.77
CA PHE A 25 2.85 -10.51 21.28
C PHE A 25 2.66 -11.32 22.58
N PRO A 26 1.75 -10.91 23.48
CA PRO A 26 1.35 -11.74 24.59
C PRO A 26 0.86 -13.11 24.11
N ALA A 27 1.17 -14.17 24.85
CA ALA A 27 0.82 -15.55 24.47
C ALA A 27 -0.70 -15.76 24.28
N THR A 28 -1.52 -15.02 25.03
CA THR A 28 -2.98 -15.02 24.92
C THR A 28 -3.50 -13.61 24.98
N VAL A 29 -4.24 -13.21 23.95
CA VAL A 29 -4.99 -11.94 23.93
C VAL A 29 -6.43 -12.25 23.56
N ALA A 30 -7.36 -11.87 24.42
CA ALA A 30 -8.78 -12.11 24.20
C ALA A 30 -9.26 -11.24 23.00
N MET A 31 -9.88 -11.90 22.01
CA MET A 31 -10.58 -11.24 20.92
C MET A 31 -12.07 -11.11 21.23
N ALA A 32 -12.65 -9.99 20.84
CA ALA A 32 -14.11 -9.86 20.80
C ALA A 32 -14.69 -10.82 19.74
N GLN A 33 -15.91 -11.27 19.97
CA GLN A 33 -16.62 -12.08 18.98
C GLN A 33 -17.42 -11.16 18.07
N PRO A 34 -17.38 -11.33 16.74
CA PRO A 34 -18.13 -10.48 15.80
C PRO A 34 -19.65 -10.48 16.00
N GLY A 35 -20.18 -11.43 16.74
CA GLY A 35 -21.62 -11.66 16.87
C GLY A 35 -22.20 -12.35 15.62
N SER A 36 -23.54 -12.44 15.58
CA SER A 36 -24.22 -12.95 14.38
C SER A 36 -24.26 -11.88 13.31
N LEU A 37 -23.65 -12.15 12.17
CA LEU A 37 -23.64 -11.26 11.01
C LEU A 37 -24.41 -11.89 9.84
N PRO A 38 -25.15 -11.12 9.04
CA PRO A 38 -25.73 -11.62 7.82
C PRO A 38 -24.62 -12.09 6.86
N ARG A 39 -24.90 -13.16 6.13
CA ARG A 39 -23.99 -13.64 5.09
C ARG A 39 -24.37 -13.03 3.74
N ALA A 40 -23.39 -12.44 3.07
CA ALA A 40 -23.57 -11.88 1.73
C ALA A 40 -23.76 -13.00 0.69
N ASP A 41 -24.63 -12.75 -0.29
CA ASP A 41 -24.76 -13.59 -1.47
C ASP A 41 -23.91 -13.00 -2.60
N VAL A 42 -22.60 -13.18 -2.49
CA VAL A 42 -21.60 -12.69 -3.45
C VAL A 42 -20.49 -13.73 -3.64
N ARG A 43 -19.73 -13.57 -4.69
CA ARG A 43 -18.47 -14.28 -4.94
C ARG A 43 -17.36 -13.27 -4.93
N ALA A 44 -16.75 -13.04 -3.77
CA ALA A 44 -15.68 -12.08 -3.65
C ALA A 44 -14.31 -12.68 -4.00
N PHE A 45 -13.43 -11.87 -4.53
CA PHE A 45 -12.03 -12.20 -4.83
C PHE A 45 -11.13 -11.01 -4.49
N SER A 46 -9.89 -11.28 -4.12
CA SER A 46 -8.87 -10.26 -3.92
C SER A 46 -7.85 -10.24 -5.05
N ILE A 47 -7.08 -9.17 -5.15
CA ILE A 47 -5.96 -9.01 -6.09
C ILE A 47 -4.76 -8.53 -5.30
N ASP A 48 -3.74 -9.39 -5.15
CA ASP A 48 -2.62 -9.15 -4.23
C ASP A 48 -1.27 -9.53 -4.84
N ASP A 49 -0.20 -9.05 -4.25
CA ASP A 49 1.15 -9.55 -4.53
C ASP A 49 1.35 -10.98 -3.99
N ALA A 50 2.31 -11.71 -4.56
CA ALA A 50 2.57 -13.11 -4.24
C ALA A 50 2.80 -13.39 -2.76
N THR A 51 3.41 -12.44 -2.05
CA THR A 51 3.82 -12.58 -0.64
C THR A 51 2.82 -11.99 0.35
N THR A 52 1.72 -11.40 -0.13
CA THR A 52 0.70 -10.79 0.73
C THR A 52 -0.03 -11.85 1.54
N THR A 53 -0.03 -11.71 2.85
CA THR A 53 -0.75 -12.58 3.80
C THR A 53 -1.84 -11.83 4.56
N GLU A 54 -1.71 -10.51 4.71
CA GLU A 54 -2.72 -9.63 5.29
C GLU A 54 -3.56 -9.05 4.17
N ILE A 55 -4.64 -9.74 3.81
CA ILE A 55 -5.52 -9.35 2.72
C ILE A 55 -6.62 -8.48 3.29
N ASP A 56 -6.50 -7.18 3.06
CA ASP A 56 -7.42 -6.16 3.58
C ASP A 56 -8.65 -5.97 2.72
N ASP A 57 -8.56 -6.17 1.40
CA ASP A 57 -9.62 -5.84 0.44
C ASP A 57 -9.94 -6.96 -0.52
N ALA A 58 -11.21 -7.05 -0.89
CA ALA A 58 -11.72 -7.96 -1.90
C ALA A 58 -12.88 -7.29 -2.67
N PHE A 59 -13.18 -7.82 -3.83
CA PHE A 59 -14.17 -7.26 -4.75
C PHE A 59 -15.19 -8.31 -5.15
N SER A 60 -16.40 -7.86 -5.48
CA SER A 60 -17.40 -8.70 -6.12
C SER A 60 -18.16 -7.94 -7.20
N LEU A 61 -18.63 -8.66 -8.19
CA LEU A 61 -19.41 -8.13 -9.30
C LEU A 61 -20.63 -8.98 -9.53
N GLN A 62 -21.81 -8.37 -9.59
CA GLN A 62 -23.07 -9.01 -9.92
C GLN A 62 -23.76 -8.21 -11.02
N PRO A 63 -24.19 -8.83 -12.12
CA PRO A 63 -25.00 -8.14 -13.11
C PRO A 63 -26.38 -7.80 -12.52
N LEU A 64 -26.89 -6.60 -12.83
CA LEU A 64 -28.22 -6.13 -12.52
C LEU A 64 -28.99 -5.95 -13.84
N PRO A 65 -29.84 -6.92 -14.24
CA PRO A 65 -30.56 -6.87 -15.51
C PRO A 65 -31.33 -5.56 -15.71
N GLY A 66 -31.09 -4.90 -16.85
CA GLY A 66 -31.73 -3.61 -17.18
C GLY A 66 -31.18 -2.38 -16.46
N VAL A 67 -30.22 -2.57 -15.55
CA VAL A 67 -29.58 -1.46 -14.78
C VAL A 67 -28.10 -1.35 -15.10
N GLY A 68 -27.37 -2.41 -14.97
CA GLY A 68 -25.91 -2.47 -15.10
C GLY A 68 -25.31 -3.48 -14.14
N TRP A 69 -24.60 -3.04 -13.11
CA TRP A 69 -23.90 -3.92 -12.17
C TRP A 69 -24.03 -3.47 -10.71
N ARG A 70 -23.92 -4.46 -9.83
CA ARG A 70 -23.65 -4.24 -8.42
C ARG A 70 -22.18 -4.55 -8.17
N VAL A 71 -21.38 -3.52 -7.88
CA VAL A 71 -19.97 -3.64 -7.53
C VAL A 71 -19.86 -3.67 -6.02
N GLY A 72 -19.25 -4.72 -5.46
CA GLY A 72 -18.94 -4.82 -4.03
C GLY A 72 -17.46 -4.56 -3.77
N ILE A 73 -17.18 -3.74 -2.76
CA ILE A 73 -15.85 -3.51 -2.21
C ILE A 73 -15.89 -3.93 -0.75
N HIS A 74 -15.13 -4.96 -0.40
CA HIS A 74 -15.18 -5.60 0.90
C HIS A 74 -13.87 -5.38 1.63
N ILE A 75 -13.92 -4.80 2.82
CA ILE A 75 -12.73 -4.54 3.65
C ILE A 75 -12.79 -5.45 4.87
N ALA A 76 -11.69 -6.15 5.14
CA ALA A 76 -11.51 -6.96 6.34
C ALA A 76 -11.93 -6.18 7.59
N ALA A 77 -12.65 -6.82 8.49
CA ALA A 77 -13.27 -6.16 9.64
C ALA A 77 -12.63 -6.52 10.99
N PRO A 78 -11.32 -6.30 11.22
CA PRO A 78 -10.68 -6.58 12.50
C PRO A 78 -11.27 -5.76 13.65
N SER A 79 -11.91 -4.63 13.36
CA SER A 79 -12.65 -3.83 14.36
C SER A 79 -13.71 -4.64 15.12
N LEU A 80 -14.24 -5.72 14.54
CA LEU A 80 -15.21 -6.60 15.19
C LEU A 80 -14.55 -7.56 16.19
N GLY A 81 -13.25 -7.81 16.05
CA GLY A 81 -12.46 -8.63 16.98
C GLY A 81 -11.67 -7.82 18.00
N ILE A 82 -11.57 -6.50 17.80
CA ILE A 82 -10.82 -5.58 18.65
C ILE A 82 -11.80 -4.56 19.23
N ALA A 83 -12.11 -4.67 20.51
CA ALA A 83 -12.92 -3.64 21.17
C ALA A 83 -12.03 -2.41 21.50
N PRO A 84 -12.53 -1.18 21.28
CA PRO A 84 -11.81 0.03 21.73
C PRO A 84 -11.50 -0.03 23.24
N GLY A 85 -10.28 0.30 23.62
CA GLY A 85 -9.81 0.22 25.01
C GLY A 85 -9.41 -1.18 25.49
N SER A 86 -9.51 -2.21 24.63
CA SER A 86 -9.10 -3.57 24.97
C SER A 86 -7.57 -3.75 24.93
N PRO A 87 -7.02 -4.84 25.49
CA PRO A 87 -5.61 -5.15 25.36
C PRO A 87 -5.12 -5.25 23.92
N LEU A 88 -5.96 -5.73 22.98
CA LEU A 88 -5.64 -5.74 21.53
C LEU A 88 -5.57 -4.33 20.95
N ASP A 89 -6.50 -3.47 21.34
CA ASP A 89 -6.44 -2.05 20.96
C ASP A 89 -5.17 -1.38 21.48
N ALA A 90 -4.80 -1.64 22.75
CA ALA A 90 -3.56 -1.10 23.33
C ALA A 90 -2.30 -1.53 22.54
N ILE A 91 -2.26 -2.79 22.07
CA ILE A 91 -1.18 -3.31 21.22
C ILE A 91 -1.17 -2.60 19.86
N ALA A 92 -2.31 -2.54 19.20
CA ALA A 92 -2.44 -1.88 17.90
C ALA A 92 -2.09 -0.38 17.99
N ARG A 93 -2.52 0.27 19.08
CA ARG A 93 -2.24 1.68 19.38
C ARG A 93 -0.76 1.95 19.65
N GLU A 94 -0.06 1.02 20.29
CA GLU A 94 1.39 1.12 20.52
C GLU A 94 2.18 0.94 19.21
N ARG A 95 1.76 0.03 18.33
CA ARG A 95 2.46 -0.28 17.08
C ARG A 95 2.12 0.63 15.92
N LEU A 96 0.90 1.12 15.86
CA LEU A 96 0.33 2.05 14.87
C LEU A 96 0.31 1.55 13.42
N SER A 97 1.26 0.76 13.00
CA SER A 97 1.32 0.18 11.65
C SER A 97 2.18 -1.09 11.62
N THR A 98 1.95 -1.92 10.61
CA THR A 98 2.91 -2.97 10.23
C THR A 98 4.15 -2.33 9.61
N VAL A 99 5.32 -2.82 10.00
CA VAL A 99 6.61 -2.44 9.42
C VAL A 99 7.00 -3.49 8.39
N TYR A 100 7.21 -3.09 7.15
CA TYR A 100 7.66 -3.97 6.08
C TYR A 100 9.17 -3.83 5.86
N LEU A 101 9.84 -4.96 5.70
CA LEU A 101 11.28 -5.02 5.45
C LEU A 101 11.53 -6.02 4.33
N PRO A 102 12.60 -5.87 3.55
CA PRO A 102 13.01 -6.93 2.64
C PRO A 102 13.15 -8.27 3.37
N GLY A 103 12.36 -9.25 2.98
CA GLY A 103 12.38 -10.60 3.54
C GLY A 103 11.68 -10.80 4.90
N SER A 104 11.14 -9.76 5.54
CA SER A 104 10.42 -9.87 6.81
C SER A 104 9.44 -8.74 7.06
N LYS A 105 8.64 -8.86 8.11
CA LYS A 105 7.75 -7.79 8.59
C LYS A 105 7.55 -7.88 10.10
N ILE A 106 7.19 -6.75 10.71
CA ILE A 106 6.75 -6.66 12.10
C ILE A 106 5.29 -6.24 12.05
N THR A 107 4.38 -7.15 12.34
CA THR A 107 2.94 -6.92 12.19
C THR A 107 2.39 -6.02 13.28
N MET A 108 1.37 -5.21 12.94
CA MET A 108 0.61 -4.41 13.90
C MET A 108 -0.22 -5.29 14.82
N LEU A 109 -0.81 -6.34 14.29
CA LEU A 109 -1.72 -7.24 14.97
C LEU A 109 -1.13 -8.66 15.10
N PRO A 110 -1.51 -9.44 16.12
CA PRO A 110 -1.06 -10.81 16.29
C PRO A 110 -1.60 -11.73 15.19
N ASP A 111 -0.83 -12.76 14.85
CA ASP A 111 -1.17 -13.72 13.79
C ASP A 111 -2.55 -14.36 13.98
N SER A 112 -2.93 -14.69 15.22
CA SER A 112 -4.24 -15.26 15.52
C SER A 112 -5.41 -14.37 15.09
N LEU A 113 -5.25 -13.05 15.17
CA LEU A 113 -6.23 -12.09 14.71
C LEU A 113 -6.15 -11.90 13.20
N LEU A 114 -4.94 -11.79 12.66
CA LEU A 114 -4.74 -11.70 11.21
C LEU A 114 -5.37 -12.91 10.50
N ASP A 115 -5.11 -14.13 10.98
CA ASP A 115 -5.68 -15.37 10.43
C ASP A 115 -7.20 -15.38 10.47
N GLN A 116 -7.82 -14.77 11.48
CA GLN A 116 -9.27 -14.73 11.58
C GLN A 116 -9.91 -13.73 10.62
N PHE A 117 -9.29 -12.58 10.41
CA PHE A 117 -9.90 -11.46 9.68
C PHE A 117 -9.36 -11.23 8.27
N THR A 118 -8.19 -11.77 7.90
CA THR A 118 -7.69 -11.68 6.52
C THR A 118 -8.69 -12.29 5.54
N LEU A 119 -8.90 -11.63 4.41
CA LEU A 119 -9.85 -12.06 3.38
C LEU A 119 -9.28 -13.22 2.55
N ALA A 120 -9.04 -14.35 3.22
CA ALA A 120 -8.44 -15.53 2.61
C ALA A 120 -9.45 -16.29 1.72
N GLY A 121 -9.01 -16.70 0.54
CA GLY A 121 -9.81 -17.49 -0.40
C GLY A 121 -10.26 -18.83 0.17
N GLY A 122 -11.46 -19.25 -0.22
CA GLY A 122 -12.10 -20.48 0.28
C GLY A 122 -12.73 -20.33 1.67
N ARG A 123 -12.87 -19.10 2.18
CA ARG A 123 -13.41 -18.82 3.52
C ARG A 123 -14.53 -17.78 3.50
N ASP A 124 -15.38 -17.90 4.51
CA ASP A 124 -16.33 -16.87 4.90
C ASP A 124 -15.66 -15.91 5.89
N CYS A 125 -15.53 -14.63 5.53
CA CYS A 125 -14.76 -13.65 6.27
C CYS A 125 -15.64 -12.47 6.73
N PRO A 126 -15.50 -11.99 7.99
CA PRO A 126 -16.16 -10.75 8.42
C PRO A 126 -15.60 -9.55 7.65
N ALA A 127 -16.48 -8.73 7.12
CA ALA A 127 -16.11 -7.55 6.35
C ALA A 127 -17.05 -6.37 6.57
N VAL A 128 -16.54 -5.17 6.32
CA VAL A 128 -17.35 -3.99 6.03
C VAL A 128 -17.39 -3.83 4.52
N SER A 129 -18.59 -3.90 3.96
CA SER A 129 -18.80 -3.90 2.51
C SER A 129 -19.43 -2.59 2.06
N LEU A 130 -18.93 -2.05 0.96
CA LEU A 130 -19.56 -1.00 0.19
C LEU A 130 -20.10 -1.60 -1.11
N TYR A 131 -21.37 -1.50 -1.33
CA TYR A 131 -22.02 -1.89 -2.57
C TYR A 131 -22.40 -0.66 -3.38
N LEU A 132 -22.02 -0.66 -4.65
CA LEU A 132 -22.33 0.39 -5.60
C LEU A 132 -23.31 -0.15 -6.64
N THR A 133 -24.41 0.55 -6.89
CA THR A 133 -25.22 0.33 -8.08
C THR A 133 -24.64 1.17 -9.20
N VAL A 134 -24.20 0.50 -10.25
CA VAL A 134 -23.47 1.09 -11.37
C VAL A 134 -24.27 0.91 -12.64
N SER A 135 -24.54 1.98 -13.38
CA SER A 135 -25.27 1.94 -14.65
C SER A 135 -24.45 1.31 -15.77
N GLN A 136 -25.08 1.07 -16.93
CA GLN A 136 -24.40 0.55 -18.13
C GLN A 136 -23.30 1.53 -18.65
N GLU A 137 -23.42 2.81 -18.32
CA GLU A 137 -22.44 3.87 -18.64
C GLU A 137 -21.39 4.04 -17.53
N PHE A 138 -21.33 3.08 -16.59
CA PHE A 138 -20.44 3.07 -15.44
C PHE A 138 -20.61 4.26 -14.46
N GLU A 139 -21.83 4.79 -14.34
CA GLU A 139 -22.16 5.81 -13.34
C GLU A 139 -22.63 5.17 -12.03
N ILE A 140 -22.14 5.68 -10.90
CA ILE A 140 -22.62 5.27 -9.59
C ILE A 140 -23.96 5.97 -9.35
N THR A 141 -25.05 5.21 -9.33
CA THR A 141 -26.41 5.73 -9.14
C THR A 141 -26.92 5.59 -7.71
N ALA A 142 -26.37 4.65 -6.96
CA ALA A 142 -26.66 4.44 -5.54
C ALA A 142 -25.53 3.71 -4.85
N HIS A 143 -25.46 3.82 -3.53
CA HIS A 143 -24.54 3.02 -2.72
C HIS A 143 -25.18 2.64 -1.38
N GLU A 144 -24.72 1.54 -0.82
CA GLU A 144 -25.08 1.08 0.53
C GLU A 144 -23.87 0.45 1.20
N SER A 145 -23.82 0.47 2.52
CA SER A 145 -22.76 -0.16 3.29
C SER A 145 -23.33 -1.16 4.28
N ARG A 146 -22.62 -2.27 4.49
CA ARG A 146 -23.05 -3.37 5.36
C ARG A 146 -21.89 -3.90 6.19
N VAL A 147 -22.20 -4.39 7.39
CA VAL A 147 -21.29 -5.21 8.20
C VAL A 147 -21.79 -6.64 8.10
N GLU A 148 -21.01 -7.52 7.49
CA GLU A 148 -21.50 -8.83 7.08
C GLU A 148 -20.40 -9.88 6.98
N ILE A 149 -20.77 -11.12 6.72
CA ILE A 149 -19.85 -12.21 6.34
C ILE A 149 -19.80 -12.30 4.82
N VAL A 150 -18.60 -12.21 4.27
CA VAL A 150 -18.36 -12.25 2.81
C VAL A 150 -17.65 -13.56 2.44
N PRO A 151 -18.24 -14.38 1.54
CA PRO A 151 -17.55 -15.54 0.99
C PRO A 151 -16.46 -15.09 0.00
N VAL A 152 -15.21 -15.23 0.40
CA VAL A 152 -14.05 -14.97 -0.46
C VAL A 152 -13.69 -16.26 -1.19
N VAL A 153 -13.88 -16.31 -2.50
CA VAL A 153 -13.71 -17.56 -3.28
C VAL A 153 -12.34 -17.70 -3.91
N ALA A 154 -11.61 -16.59 -4.10
CA ALA A 154 -10.26 -16.61 -4.68
C ALA A 154 -9.41 -15.45 -4.17
N ASN A 155 -8.09 -15.68 -4.10
CA ASN A 155 -7.09 -14.62 -4.00
C ASN A 155 -6.25 -14.65 -5.30
N LEU A 156 -6.52 -13.70 -6.18
CA LEU A 156 -5.79 -13.55 -7.43
C LEU A 156 -4.42 -12.94 -7.15
N ARG A 157 -3.40 -13.37 -7.88
CA ARG A 157 -2.05 -12.87 -7.73
C ARG A 157 -1.63 -12.10 -8.97
N HIS A 158 -1.02 -10.93 -8.79
CA HIS A 158 -0.56 -10.09 -9.90
C HIS A 158 0.27 -10.86 -10.92
N HIS A 159 1.23 -11.66 -10.46
CA HIS A 159 2.12 -12.41 -11.35
C HIS A 159 1.42 -13.49 -12.18
N ASP A 160 0.28 -14.02 -11.72
CA ASP A 160 -0.52 -15.01 -12.45
C ASP A 160 -1.46 -14.35 -13.46
N ILE A 161 -2.02 -13.19 -13.10
CA ILE A 161 -3.10 -12.55 -13.87
C ILE A 161 -2.56 -11.51 -14.87
N GLU A 162 -1.52 -10.74 -14.54
CA GLU A 162 -0.98 -9.69 -15.42
C GLU A 162 -0.54 -10.22 -16.81
N PRO A 163 0.02 -11.44 -16.97
CA PRO A 163 0.29 -11.98 -18.30
C PRO A 163 -0.97 -12.17 -19.15
N LEU A 164 -2.13 -12.40 -18.52
CA LEU A 164 -3.42 -12.62 -19.17
C LEU A 164 -4.24 -11.33 -19.32
N PHE A 165 -4.06 -10.39 -18.40
CA PHE A 165 -4.83 -9.15 -18.30
C PHE A 165 -3.92 -7.93 -18.16
N ASN A 166 -3.54 -7.37 -19.27
CA ASN A 166 -2.70 -6.18 -19.40
C ASN A 166 -3.15 -5.33 -20.59
N GLU A 167 -2.58 -4.16 -20.76
CA GLU A 167 -2.96 -3.21 -21.81
C GLU A 167 -2.93 -3.84 -23.22
N ARG A 168 -1.91 -4.66 -23.49
CA ARG A 168 -1.77 -5.33 -24.79
C ARG A 168 -2.84 -6.39 -25.01
N THR A 169 -3.04 -7.29 -24.03
CA THR A 169 -4.04 -8.37 -24.15
C THR A 169 -5.46 -7.81 -24.21
N ILE A 170 -5.73 -6.70 -23.54
CA ILE A 170 -7.01 -6.00 -23.64
C ILE A 170 -7.21 -5.41 -25.04
N ALA A 171 -6.18 -4.80 -25.63
CA ALA A 171 -6.24 -4.23 -26.97
C ALA A 171 -6.36 -5.30 -28.07
N ASP A 172 -5.65 -6.41 -27.93
CA ASP A 172 -5.63 -7.52 -28.91
C ASP A 172 -6.88 -8.42 -28.82
N GLY A 173 -7.71 -8.25 -27.80
CA GLY A 173 -8.86 -9.08 -27.47
C GLY A 173 -8.49 -10.18 -26.46
N LEU A 174 -9.09 -10.10 -25.28
CA LEU A 174 -8.80 -11.02 -24.16
C LEU A 174 -9.14 -12.47 -24.51
N LEU A 175 -8.21 -13.37 -24.22
CA LEU A 175 -8.49 -14.81 -24.22
C LEU A 175 -9.44 -15.15 -23.05
N ASP A 176 -10.00 -16.36 -23.11
CA ASP A 176 -10.83 -16.87 -22.02
C ASP A 176 -9.96 -17.35 -20.84
N PHE A 177 -10.24 -16.84 -19.65
CA PHE A 177 -9.63 -17.27 -18.40
C PHE A 177 -10.57 -16.96 -17.22
N ALA A 178 -10.34 -17.61 -16.09
CA ALA A 178 -11.14 -17.36 -14.89
C ALA A 178 -11.07 -15.88 -14.47
N TRP A 179 -12.21 -15.28 -14.13
CA TRP A 179 -12.38 -13.88 -13.70
C TRP A 179 -12.24 -12.82 -14.82
N ARG A 180 -12.10 -13.25 -16.08
CA ARG A 180 -11.97 -12.33 -17.21
C ARG A 180 -13.09 -11.28 -17.24
N ASP A 181 -14.34 -11.69 -17.13
CA ASP A 181 -15.51 -10.81 -17.29
C ASP A 181 -15.65 -9.85 -16.10
N GLU A 182 -15.35 -10.31 -14.89
CA GLU A 182 -15.30 -9.47 -13.71
C GLU A 182 -14.17 -8.43 -13.83
N LEU A 183 -12.98 -8.84 -14.21
CA LEU A 183 -11.82 -7.96 -14.31
C LEU A 183 -11.99 -6.89 -15.38
N ILE A 184 -12.50 -7.25 -16.58
CA ILE A 184 -12.70 -6.25 -17.64
C ILE A 184 -13.78 -5.25 -17.27
N THR A 185 -14.88 -5.71 -16.65
CA THR A 185 -15.95 -4.81 -16.22
C THR A 185 -15.49 -3.86 -15.11
N LEU A 186 -14.79 -4.38 -14.09
CA LEU A 186 -14.24 -3.55 -13.01
C LEU A 186 -13.17 -2.58 -13.51
N TRP A 187 -12.35 -2.97 -14.48
CA TRP A 187 -11.37 -2.08 -15.09
C TRP A 187 -12.03 -0.95 -15.91
N GLN A 188 -13.08 -1.26 -16.68
CA GLN A 188 -13.87 -0.24 -17.38
C GLN A 188 -14.53 0.73 -16.39
N PHE A 189 -15.07 0.21 -15.29
CA PHE A 189 -15.62 1.03 -14.21
C PHE A 189 -14.53 1.91 -13.57
N ALA A 190 -13.35 1.35 -13.30
CA ALA A 190 -12.20 2.10 -12.76
C ALA A 190 -11.78 3.26 -13.70
N ASN A 191 -11.70 3.01 -15.02
CA ASN A 191 -11.41 4.05 -15.99
C ASN A 191 -12.48 5.17 -16.00
N ALA A 192 -13.75 4.80 -15.87
CA ALA A 192 -14.82 5.79 -15.75
C ALA A 192 -14.72 6.62 -14.46
N CYS A 193 -14.36 6.00 -13.34
CA CYS A 193 -14.11 6.70 -12.06
C CYS A 193 -12.94 7.67 -12.17
N GLU A 194 -11.81 7.25 -12.72
CA GLU A 194 -10.64 8.10 -12.95
C GLU A 194 -10.98 9.28 -13.85
N GLY A 195 -11.68 9.04 -14.96
CA GLY A 195 -12.12 10.08 -15.87
C GLY A 195 -12.99 11.15 -15.21
N ARG A 196 -13.92 10.74 -14.33
CA ARG A 196 -14.78 11.68 -13.58
C ARG A 196 -14.01 12.49 -12.52
N ARG A 197 -13.00 11.88 -11.89
CA ARG A 197 -12.13 12.61 -10.93
C ARG A 197 -11.23 13.62 -11.65
N GLY A 198 -10.92 13.42 -12.92
CA GLY A 198 -10.03 14.26 -13.72
C GLY A 198 -8.58 14.26 -13.24
N LYS A 199 -8.19 13.24 -12.51
CA LYS A 199 -6.83 13.03 -12.01
C LYS A 199 -6.41 11.59 -12.25
N PRO A 200 -5.21 11.33 -12.82
CA PRO A 200 -4.70 9.98 -12.96
C PRO A 200 -4.47 9.36 -11.58
N SER A 201 -4.50 8.03 -11.51
CA SER A 201 -4.02 7.35 -10.30
C SER A 201 -2.51 7.60 -10.19
N ALA A 202 -2.03 7.90 -8.98
CA ALA A 202 -0.64 8.25 -8.71
C ALA A 202 0.38 7.12 -9.00
N MET A 203 -0.08 5.98 -9.53
CA MET A 203 0.75 4.79 -9.76
C MET A 203 1.29 4.69 -11.18
N GLN A 204 0.84 5.50 -12.13
CA GLN A 204 1.33 5.44 -13.51
C GLN A 204 2.80 5.87 -13.59
N GLY A 205 3.63 5.02 -14.19
CA GLY A 205 5.07 5.31 -14.43
C GLY A 205 6.01 4.94 -13.27
N ASN A 206 5.50 4.56 -12.11
CA ASN A 206 6.32 4.12 -10.97
C ASN A 206 6.76 2.65 -11.11
N PHE A 207 7.88 2.33 -10.50
CA PHE A 207 8.36 0.95 -10.38
C PHE A 207 8.29 0.53 -8.92
N ASP A 208 7.86 -0.72 -8.70
CA ASP A 208 8.07 -1.43 -7.45
C ASP A 208 9.30 -2.30 -7.55
N TYR A 209 10.01 -2.38 -6.45
CA TYR A 209 11.17 -3.24 -6.31
C TYR A 209 10.83 -4.37 -5.34
N ASN A 210 10.85 -5.60 -5.84
CA ASN A 210 10.63 -6.78 -5.01
C ASN A 210 11.97 -7.36 -4.59
N PHE A 211 12.16 -7.51 -3.29
CA PHE A 211 13.36 -8.09 -2.68
C PHE A 211 13.06 -9.51 -2.24
N ARG A 212 13.73 -10.48 -2.84
CA ARG A 212 13.71 -11.86 -2.36
C ARG A 212 15.03 -12.16 -1.66
N ILE A 213 14.95 -12.52 -0.39
CA ILE A 213 16.10 -12.84 0.44
C ILE A 213 16.12 -14.36 0.65
N ASP A 214 17.17 -15.02 0.15
CA ASP A 214 17.39 -16.44 0.33
C ASP A 214 18.44 -16.63 1.43
N GLY A 215 18.09 -17.35 2.49
CA GLY A 215 18.95 -17.63 3.64
C GLY A 215 18.35 -17.18 4.97
N ASP A 216 19.13 -17.35 6.03
CA ASP A 216 18.74 -16.92 7.38
C ASP A 216 19.06 -15.41 7.56
N ILE A 217 18.03 -14.58 7.65
CA ILE A 217 18.17 -13.14 7.90
C ILE A 217 18.92 -12.83 9.21
N GLY A 218 18.88 -13.72 10.20
CA GLY A 218 19.69 -13.62 11.41
C GLY A 218 21.20 -13.68 11.12
N ASN A 219 21.59 -14.17 9.94
CA ASN A 219 22.95 -14.13 9.39
C ASN A 219 22.91 -13.48 8.01
N ALA A 220 22.55 -12.21 7.95
CA ALA A 220 22.34 -11.47 6.70
C ALA A 220 23.56 -11.48 5.76
N GLU A 221 24.78 -11.62 6.29
CA GLU A 221 25.99 -11.72 5.49
C GLU A 221 26.07 -13.00 4.65
N GLY A 222 25.43 -14.09 5.12
CA GLY A 222 25.30 -15.35 4.39
C GLY A 222 24.12 -15.38 3.42
N CYS A 223 23.23 -14.40 3.46
CA CYS A 223 22.04 -14.34 2.58
C CYS A 223 22.40 -13.88 1.17
N ARG A 224 21.61 -14.42 0.22
CA ARG A 224 21.57 -13.97 -1.15
C ARG A 224 20.33 -13.10 -1.37
N VAL A 225 20.48 -12.00 -2.12
CA VAL A 225 19.36 -11.12 -2.47
C VAL A 225 19.13 -11.13 -3.98
N GLU A 226 17.87 -11.24 -4.37
CA GLU A 226 17.38 -10.99 -5.73
C GLU A 226 16.48 -9.77 -5.70
N ILE A 227 16.68 -8.86 -6.66
CA ILE A 227 15.88 -7.66 -6.83
C ILE A 227 15.22 -7.73 -8.19
N SER A 228 13.91 -7.65 -8.24
CA SER A 228 13.14 -7.61 -9.48
C SER A 228 12.28 -6.36 -9.54
N LEU A 229 12.17 -5.80 -10.75
CA LEU A 229 11.31 -4.66 -11.03
C LEU A 229 9.93 -5.13 -11.44
N ARG A 230 8.92 -4.44 -10.93
CA ARG A 230 7.55 -4.52 -11.42
C ARG A 230 7.09 -3.10 -11.79
N LYS A 231 6.72 -2.89 -13.05
CA LYS A 231 6.14 -1.62 -13.47
C LYS A 231 4.74 -1.47 -12.88
N ARG A 232 4.50 -0.37 -12.19
CA ARG A 232 3.17 -0.02 -11.66
C ARG A 232 2.29 0.61 -12.74
N GLY A 233 1.01 0.63 -12.48
CA GLY A 233 0.02 1.23 -13.38
C GLY A 233 -0.55 0.23 -14.38
N SER A 234 -0.41 -1.08 -14.11
CA SER A 234 -1.12 -2.11 -14.87
C SER A 234 -2.64 -1.92 -14.75
N PRO A 235 -3.46 -2.50 -15.65
CA PRO A 235 -4.91 -2.50 -15.52
C PRO A 235 -5.40 -3.02 -14.17
N LEU A 236 -4.73 -4.02 -13.56
CA LEU A 236 -5.05 -4.51 -12.23
C LEU A 236 -4.72 -3.49 -11.13
N ASP A 237 -3.55 -2.85 -11.19
CA ASP A 237 -3.20 -1.78 -10.25
C ASP A 237 -4.21 -0.64 -10.29
N LYS A 238 -4.61 -0.22 -11.49
CA LYS A 238 -5.61 0.84 -11.67
C LYS A 238 -6.95 0.44 -11.08
N LEU A 239 -7.40 -0.78 -11.34
CA LEU A 239 -8.65 -1.32 -10.83
C LEU A 239 -8.68 -1.26 -9.30
N VAL A 240 -7.67 -1.80 -8.64
CA VAL A 240 -7.57 -1.82 -7.17
C VAL A 240 -7.50 -0.41 -6.62
N ALA A 241 -6.62 0.44 -7.17
CA ALA A 241 -6.45 1.81 -6.69
C ALA A 241 -7.75 2.63 -6.78
N GLU A 242 -8.47 2.56 -7.91
CA GLU A 242 -9.73 3.30 -8.09
C GLU A 242 -10.83 2.82 -7.15
N LEU A 243 -10.97 1.51 -6.95
CA LEU A 243 -11.95 0.97 -6.01
C LEU A 243 -11.64 1.38 -4.56
N MET A 244 -10.35 1.44 -4.18
CA MET A 244 -9.94 1.96 -2.87
C MET A 244 -10.23 3.46 -2.74
N ILE A 245 -10.02 4.26 -3.79
CA ILE A 245 -10.36 5.69 -3.80
C ILE A 245 -11.87 5.87 -3.62
N VAL A 246 -12.68 5.09 -4.33
CA VAL A 246 -14.14 5.15 -4.20
C VAL A 246 -14.57 4.80 -2.78
N ALA A 247 -14.06 3.70 -2.20
CA ALA A 247 -14.43 3.29 -0.85
C ALA A 247 -14.04 4.34 0.21
N ASN A 248 -12.78 4.78 0.21
CA ASN A 248 -12.28 5.75 1.17
C ASN A 248 -12.95 7.14 1.03
N SER A 249 -13.28 7.55 -0.19
CA SER A 249 -13.98 8.81 -0.44
C SER A 249 -15.46 8.71 -0.02
N THR A 250 -16.15 7.61 -0.34
CA THR A 250 -17.55 7.40 0.00
C THR A 250 -17.75 7.30 1.51
N TRP A 251 -16.96 6.49 2.20
CA TRP A 251 -17.05 6.36 3.65
C TRP A 251 -16.60 7.64 4.38
N GLY A 252 -15.58 8.33 3.85
CA GLY A 252 -15.19 9.63 4.37
C GLY A 252 -16.33 10.65 4.25
N GLY A 253 -17.07 10.64 3.16
CA GLY A 253 -18.27 11.46 2.96
C GLY A 253 -19.39 11.10 3.93
N LEU A 254 -19.69 9.81 4.08
CA LEU A 254 -20.70 9.31 5.02
C LEU A 254 -20.42 9.77 6.46
N LEU A 255 -19.20 9.59 6.94
CA LEU A 255 -18.80 10.02 8.29
C LEU A 255 -18.90 11.53 8.46
N ALA A 256 -18.48 12.31 7.45
CA ALA A 256 -18.59 13.77 7.47
C ALA A 256 -20.04 14.26 7.50
N GLU A 257 -20.93 13.68 6.69
CA GLU A 257 -22.35 14.01 6.62
C GLU A 257 -23.09 13.68 7.92
N GLN A 258 -22.69 12.60 8.58
CA GLN A 258 -23.25 12.21 9.88
C GLN A 258 -22.62 12.94 11.07
N GLY A 259 -21.65 13.83 10.84
CA GLY A 259 -20.92 14.53 11.90
C GLY A 259 -20.09 13.63 12.80
N ILE A 260 -19.72 12.45 12.31
CA ILE A 260 -18.90 11.47 13.03
C ILE A 260 -17.44 11.78 12.81
N ALA A 261 -16.66 11.81 13.89
CA ALA A 261 -15.21 12.04 13.83
C ALA A 261 -14.52 10.94 13.03
N ALA A 262 -13.57 11.33 12.19
CA ALA A 262 -12.75 10.41 11.41
C ALA A 262 -11.38 11.01 11.14
N ILE A 263 -10.45 10.18 10.67
CA ILE A 263 -9.12 10.60 10.25
C ILE A 263 -9.07 10.62 8.72
N TYR A 264 -8.83 11.80 8.18
CA TYR A 264 -8.76 12.06 6.74
C TYR A 264 -7.31 12.25 6.29
N ARG A 265 -7.00 11.78 5.10
CA ARG A 265 -5.79 12.15 4.37
C ARG A 265 -6.12 13.29 3.43
N VAL A 266 -5.52 14.42 3.64
CA VAL A 266 -5.82 15.66 2.90
C VAL A 266 -4.59 16.12 2.12
N GLN A 267 -4.80 16.74 0.97
CA GLN A 267 -3.73 17.32 0.19
C GLN A 267 -4.15 18.68 -0.34
N THR A 268 -3.35 19.68 -0.01
CA THR A 268 -3.54 21.06 -0.47
C THR A 268 -2.19 21.63 -0.90
N GLY A 269 -2.11 22.21 -2.10
CA GLY A 269 -0.86 22.78 -2.62
C GLY A 269 0.29 21.76 -2.73
N GLY A 270 -0.02 20.50 -3.08
CA GLY A 270 0.94 19.40 -3.19
C GLY A 270 1.32 18.73 -1.86
N LYS A 271 1.09 19.37 -0.71
CA LYS A 271 1.47 18.82 0.60
C LYS A 271 0.37 17.91 1.17
N VAL A 272 0.74 16.66 1.44
CA VAL A 272 -0.14 15.67 2.08
C VAL A 272 0.02 15.69 3.59
N ARG A 273 -1.10 15.60 4.32
CA ARG A 273 -1.14 15.48 5.80
C ARG A 273 -2.37 14.72 6.26
N MET A 274 -2.35 14.26 7.50
CA MET A 274 -3.54 13.71 8.16
C MET A 274 -4.33 14.85 8.84
N SER A 275 -5.66 14.67 8.94
CA SER A 275 -6.56 15.66 9.52
C SER A 275 -7.76 14.98 10.17
N THR A 276 -8.28 15.56 11.26
CA THR A 276 -9.58 15.15 11.83
C THR A 276 -10.77 15.90 11.22
N SER A 277 -10.49 16.82 10.31
CA SER A 277 -11.53 17.56 9.57
C SER A 277 -11.55 17.12 8.11
N PRO A 278 -12.74 16.87 7.52
CA PRO A 278 -12.87 16.52 6.12
C PRO A 278 -12.41 17.68 5.23
N GLN A 279 -11.44 17.44 4.37
CA GLN A 279 -10.92 18.38 3.39
C GLN A 279 -10.56 17.61 2.11
N ALA A 280 -10.43 18.33 1.01
CA ALA A 280 -10.11 17.76 -0.28
C ALA A 280 -8.71 17.11 -0.31
N HIS A 281 -8.59 16.06 -1.12
CA HIS A 281 -7.32 15.52 -1.56
C HIS A 281 -7.13 15.89 -3.04
N GLU A 282 -6.44 16.99 -3.29
CA GLU A 282 -6.30 17.59 -4.63
C GLU A 282 -5.66 16.63 -5.64
N GLY A 283 -4.62 15.91 -5.24
CA GLY A 283 -3.93 14.95 -6.10
C GLY A 283 -4.81 13.76 -6.53
N LEU A 284 -5.79 13.37 -5.71
CA LEU A 284 -6.77 12.36 -6.07
C LEU A 284 -8.06 12.95 -6.70
N GLY A 285 -8.26 14.26 -6.64
CA GLY A 285 -9.46 14.91 -7.16
C GLY A 285 -10.74 14.52 -6.40
N VAL A 286 -10.67 14.29 -5.09
CA VAL A 286 -11.79 13.92 -4.23
C VAL A 286 -12.04 14.97 -3.15
N LYS A 287 -13.32 15.14 -2.76
CA LYS A 287 -13.73 16.14 -1.75
C LYS A 287 -13.26 15.80 -0.35
N GLN A 288 -13.15 14.53 -0.02
CA GLN A 288 -12.65 13.96 1.22
C GLN A 288 -12.11 12.56 0.99
N TYR A 289 -11.15 12.15 1.79
CA TYR A 289 -10.49 10.86 1.67
C TYR A 289 -10.11 10.35 3.06
N ALA A 290 -10.92 9.42 3.61
CA ALA A 290 -10.65 8.80 4.90
C ALA A 290 -10.00 7.42 4.69
N TRP A 291 -8.81 7.21 5.25
CA TRP A 291 -8.18 5.91 5.19
C TRP A 291 -8.97 4.87 5.97
N SER A 292 -9.58 3.93 5.26
CA SER A 292 -10.43 2.87 5.82
C SER A 292 -10.19 1.51 5.18
N SER A 293 -9.28 1.43 4.21
CA SER A 293 -9.09 0.25 3.35
C SER A 293 -8.01 -0.72 3.82
N SER A 294 -7.26 -0.41 4.88
CA SER A 294 -6.18 -1.28 5.37
C SER A 294 -6.14 -1.42 6.90
N PRO A 295 -7.24 -1.85 7.53
CA PRO A 295 -7.35 -1.91 8.99
C PRO A 295 -6.54 -3.02 9.65
N LEU A 296 -6.10 -4.05 8.89
CA LEU A 296 -5.21 -5.09 9.40
C LEU A 296 -3.80 -4.58 9.69
N ARG A 297 -3.40 -3.49 9.02
CA ARG A 297 -2.01 -3.02 9.03
C ARG A 297 -1.81 -1.53 9.33
N ARG A 298 -2.88 -0.72 9.48
CA ARG A 298 -2.80 0.69 9.90
C ARG A 298 -3.83 1.01 10.96
N TYR A 299 -3.38 1.57 12.07
CA TYR A 299 -4.24 1.89 13.20
C TYR A 299 -5.28 2.98 12.87
N VAL A 300 -4.94 3.95 12.04
CA VAL A 300 -5.89 4.99 11.61
C VAL A 300 -7.06 4.41 10.81
N ASP A 301 -6.83 3.38 10.01
CA ASP A 301 -7.89 2.66 9.29
C ASP A 301 -8.77 1.86 10.27
N LEU A 302 -8.18 1.29 11.30
CA LEU A 302 -8.93 0.61 12.37
C LEU A 302 -9.81 1.60 13.14
N ILE A 303 -9.31 2.79 13.48
CA ILE A 303 -10.10 3.87 14.08
C ILE A 303 -11.29 4.22 13.18
N ASN A 304 -11.04 4.52 11.91
CA ASN A 304 -12.08 4.87 10.97
C ASN A 304 -13.10 3.73 10.80
N GLN A 305 -12.66 2.47 10.86
CA GLN A 305 -13.55 1.33 10.77
C GLN A 305 -14.46 1.22 12.02
N TRP A 306 -13.97 1.45 13.24
CA TRP A 306 -14.84 1.52 14.43
C TRP A 306 -15.90 2.60 14.29
N GLN A 307 -15.51 3.80 13.83
CA GLN A 307 -16.43 4.91 13.62
C GLN A 307 -17.48 4.57 12.56
N LEU A 308 -17.06 3.94 11.46
CA LEU A 308 -17.94 3.50 10.39
C LEU A 308 -18.91 2.40 10.83
N VAL A 309 -18.43 1.38 11.54
CA VAL A 309 -19.28 0.29 12.05
C VAL A 309 -20.32 0.83 13.03
N ALA A 310 -19.93 1.73 13.94
CA ALA A 310 -20.86 2.38 14.84
C ALA A 310 -21.92 3.20 14.08
N CYS A 311 -21.52 3.95 13.05
CA CYS A 311 -22.41 4.68 12.16
C CYS A 311 -23.45 3.75 11.52
N LEU A 312 -23.00 2.65 10.91
CA LEU A 312 -23.86 1.70 10.20
C LEU A 312 -24.83 0.96 11.13
N ARG A 313 -24.48 0.79 12.40
CA ARG A 313 -25.31 0.14 13.41
C ARG A 313 -26.18 1.12 14.21
N GLY A 314 -26.02 2.43 13.99
CA GLY A 314 -26.70 3.45 14.80
C GLY A 314 -26.24 3.47 16.26
N GLU A 315 -24.99 3.05 16.51
CA GLU A 315 -24.35 3.02 17.83
C GLU A 315 -23.56 4.31 18.06
N THR A 316 -23.24 4.59 19.33
CA THR A 316 -22.35 5.72 19.65
C THR A 316 -20.91 5.42 19.20
N PRO A 317 -20.30 6.25 18.34
CA PRO A 317 -18.93 6.07 17.90
C PRO A 317 -17.93 6.14 19.08
N PRO A 318 -16.88 5.30 19.10
CA PRO A 318 -15.89 5.30 20.18
C PRO A 318 -15.16 6.63 20.37
N PHE A 319 -14.97 7.38 19.29
CA PHE A 319 -14.29 8.68 19.34
C PHE A 319 -15.28 9.80 19.07
N ALA A 320 -15.43 10.68 20.05
CA ALA A 320 -16.21 11.92 19.89
C ALA A 320 -15.46 12.92 19.01
N ALA A 321 -16.19 13.86 18.42
CA ALA A 321 -15.57 14.99 17.74
C ALA A 321 -14.67 15.77 18.70
N ARG A 322 -13.46 16.14 18.23
CA ARG A 322 -12.44 16.85 19.02
C ARG A 322 -11.94 16.05 20.24
N SER A 323 -12.03 14.73 20.21
CA SER A 323 -11.49 13.90 21.28
C SER A 323 -9.96 14.00 21.33
N GLU A 324 -9.40 14.21 22.53
CA GLU A 324 -7.97 14.25 22.73
C GLU A 324 -7.28 12.94 22.30
N ALA A 325 -7.94 11.80 22.54
CA ALA A 325 -7.46 10.49 22.15
C ALA A 325 -7.33 10.35 20.62
N LEU A 326 -8.27 10.92 19.86
CA LEU A 326 -8.21 10.90 18.39
C LEU A 326 -7.06 11.75 17.85
N PHE A 327 -6.85 12.96 18.41
CA PHE A 327 -5.72 13.82 18.05
C PHE A 327 -4.38 13.19 18.40
N ALA A 328 -4.28 12.57 19.59
CA ALA A 328 -3.07 11.87 19.99
C ALA A 328 -2.75 10.68 19.06
N ALA A 329 -3.76 9.90 18.69
CA ALA A 329 -3.58 8.79 17.78
C ALA A 329 -3.11 9.26 16.38
N LEU A 330 -3.69 10.33 15.84
CA LEU A 330 -3.28 10.91 14.58
C LEU A 330 -1.83 11.40 14.61
N ARG A 331 -1.47 12.22 15.62
CA ARG A 331 -0.11 12.77 15.77
C ARG A 331 0.92 11.66 15.87
N ASP A 332 0.67 10.69 16.74
CA ASP A 332 1.62 9.60 16.98
C ASP A 332 1.74 8.70 15.76
N PHE A 333 0.64 8.51 15.02
CA PHE A 333 0.67 7.77 13.75
C PHE A 333 1.54 8.46 12.70
N GLU A 334 1.39 9.77 12.48
CA GLU A 334 2.20 10.49 11.48
C GLU A 334 3.70 10.37 11.78
N LEU A 335 4.08 10.55 13.06
CA LEU A 335 5.49 10.46 13.48
C LEU A 335 6.04 9.04 13.31
N THR A 336 5.32 8.04 13.82
CA THR A 336 5.76 6.64 13.80
C THR A 336 5.75 6.07 12.39
N TYR A 337 4.73 6.37 11.60
CA TYR A 337 4.61 5.91 10.22
C TYR A 337 5.74 6.46 9.34
N GLY A 338 6.11 7.73 9.54
CA GLY A 338 7.27 8.34 8.90
C GLY A 338 8.57 7.60 9.24
N ALA A 339 8.80 7.31 10.54
CA ALA A 339 9.97 6.56 10.98
C ALA A 339 10.02 5.13 10.40
N TYR A 340 8.87 4.46 10.27
CA TYR A 340 8.79 3.13 9.68
C TYR A 340 9.12 3.12 8.19
N ILE A 341 8.61 4.11 7.44
CA ILE A 341 8.92 4.27 6.01
C ILE A 341 10.41 4.56 5.81
N GLU A 342 11.00 5.44 6.63
CA GLU A 342 12.42 5.75 6.57
C GLU A 342 13.29 4.51 6.86
N PHE A 343 12.91 3.74 7.87
CA PHE A 343 13.59 2.49 8.18
C PHE A 343 13.46 1.46 7.06
N GLN A 344 12.27 1.27 6.49
CA GLN A 344 12.06 0.40 5.33
C GLN A 344 12.99 0.80 4.18
N ARG A 345 13.04 2.09 3.80
CA ARG A 345 13.93 2.60 2.76
C ARG A 345 15.40 2.34 3.07
N SER A 346 15.80 2.49 4.34
CA SER A 346 17.16 2.21 4.79
C SER A 346 17.52 0.74 4.62
N MET A 347 16.61 -0.18 4.92
CA MET A 347 16.81 -1.62 4.75
C MET A 347 16.79 -2.04 3.27
N GLU A 348 15.94 -1.44 2.46
CA GLU A 348 15.98 -1.60 1.00
C GLU A 348 17.32 -1.13 0.43
N ARG A 349 17.82 0.03 0.89
CA ARG A 349 19.15 0.51 0.53
C ARG A 349 20.26 -0.46 0.94
N TYR A 350 20.21 -1.02 2.16
CA TYR A 350 21.16 -2.05 2.60
C TYR A 350 21.20 -3.23 1.62
N TRP A 351 20.06 -3.76 1.23
CA TRP A 351 19.98 -4.91 0.34
C TRP A 351 20.38 -4.58 -1.10
N CYS A 352 20.13 -3.35 -1.57
CA CYS A 352 20.66 -2.89 -2.85
C CYS A 352 22.20 -2.83 -2.84
N LEU A 353 22.80 -2.32 -1.78
CA LEU A 353 24.26 -2.29 -1.62
C LEU A 353 24.83 -3.71 -1.55
N ARG A 354 24.13 -4.64 -0.89
CA ARG A 354 24.48 -6.06 -0.86
C ARG A 354 24.41 -6.68 -2.26
N TRP A 355 23.36 -6.37 -3.00
CA TRP A 355 23.16 -6.86 -4.35
C TRP A 355 24.28 -6.39 -5.30
N LEU A 356 24.65 -5.12 -5.25
CA LEU A 356 25.76 -4.57 -6.05
C LEU A 356 27.05 -5.35 -5.82
N ARG A 357 27.38 -5.62 -4.57
CA ARG A 357 28.57 -6.42 -4.23
C ARG A 357 28.43 -7.90 -4.62
N GLN A 358 27.26 -8.48 -4.40
CA GLN A 358 26.96 -9.88 -4.75
C GLN A 358 27.11 -10.12 -6.26
N GLN A 359 26.68 -9.16 -7.07
CA GLN A 359 26.78 -9.24 -8.54
C GLN A 359 28.14 -8.82 -9.09
N GLY A 360 29.04 -8.29 -8.25
CA GLY A 360 30.34 -7.77 -8.69
C GLY A 360 30.22 -6.57 -9.62
N ILE A 361 29.19 -5.73 -9.43
CA ILE A 361 28.96 -4.55 -10.28
C ILE A 361 30.01 -3.49 -9.97
N GLU A 362 30.89 -3.20 -10.95
CA GLU A 362 31.90 -2.16 -10.85
C GLU A 362 31.46 -0.85 -11.52
N THR A 363 30.63 -0.96 -12.55
CA THR A 363 30.03 0.19 -13.25
C THR A 363 28.53 0.00 -13.41
N ILE A 364 27.78 1.09 -13.38
CA ILE A 364 26.33 1.06 -13.50
C ILE A 364 25.84 2.30 -14.24
N ASP A 365 24.83 2.11 -15.07
CA ASP A 365 24.12 3.18 -15.73
C ASP A 365 23.19 3.89 -14.73
N ALA A 366 23.00 5.18 -14.93
CA ALA A 366 22.11 5.97 -14.12
C ALA A 366 21.48 7.10 -14.93
N THR A 367 20.29 7.52 -14.51
CA THR A 367 19.59 8.69 -15.07
C THR A 367 19.72 9.86 -14.11
N VAL A 368 20.17 11.00 -14.63
CA VAL A 368 20.39 12.23 -13.86
C VAL A 368 19.08 12.95 -13.61
N GLY A 369 18.85 13.33 -12.37
CA GLY A 369 17.80 14.24 -11.94
C GLY A 369 18.31 15.66 -11.68
N ARG A 370 17.60 16.43 -10.88
CA ARG A 370 18.02 17.77 -10.44
C ARG A 370 19.27 17.68 -9.55
N ASP A 371 20.10 18.72 -9.56
CA ASP A 371 21.28 18.87 -8.69
C ASP A 371 22.27 17.70 -8.78
N ASN A 372 22.48 17.15 -9.96
CA ASN A 372 23.35 15.99 -10.19
C ASN A 372 22.97 14.79 -9.30
N LEU A 373 21.70 14.63 -8.94
CA LEU A 373 21.21 13.43 -8.29
C LEU A 373 20.96 12.35 -9.34
N ALA A 374 21.82 11.35 -9.42
CA ALA A 374 21.69 10.24 -10.36
C ALA A 374 20.93 9.08 -9.74
N ARG A 375 19.90 8.60 -10.41
CA ARG A 375 19.16 7.38 -10.07
C ARG A 375 19.79 6.20 -10.80
N LEU A 376 20.22 5.21 -10.07
CA LEU A 376 20.84 4.01 -10.63
C LEU A 376 19.78 3.17 -11.35
N ASP A 377 20.13 2.63 -12.52
CA ASP A 377 19.23 1.79 -13.28
C ASP A 377 18.98 0.47 -12.53
N GLN A 378 17.73 -0.01 -12.60
CA GLN A 378 17.25 -1.25 -11.99
C GLN A 378 17.30 -1.33 -10.45
N LEU A 379 17.65 -0.25 -9.76
CA LEU A 379 17.71 -0.20 -8.31
C LEU A 379 17.01 1.05 -7.75
N PRO A 380 16.35 0.95 -6.59
CA PRO A 380 15.78 2.11 -5.89
C PRO A 380 16.87 2.90 -5.16
N LEU A 381 17.95 3.23 -5.87
CA LEU A 381 19.06 3.99 -5.33
C LEU A 381 19.27 5.29 -6.11
N ALA A 382 19.42 6.37 -5.37
CA ALA A 382 19.86 7.65 -5.90
C ALA A 382 21.16 8.07 -5.22
N GLN A 383 22.06 8.65 -6.00
CA GLN A 383 23.36 9.08 -5.53
C GLN A 383 23.72 10.46 -6.08
N ARG A 384 24.08 11.41 -5.20
CA ARG A 384 24.62 12.70 -5.63
C ARG A 384 26.02 12.52 -6.22
N LEU A 385 26.28 13.26 -7.29
CA LEU A 385 27.56 13.24 -8.01
C LEU A 385 28.27 14.60 -7.88
N PRO A 386 28.86 14.93 -6.72
CA PRO A 386 29.45 16.26 -6.49
C PRO A 386 30.65 16.55 -7.37
N SER A 387 31.34 15.53 -7.86
CA SER A 387 32.53 15.65 -8.71
C SER A 387 32.20 15.61 -10.21
N ALA A 388 30.94 15.42 -10.59
CA ALA A 388 30.54 15.45 -11.98
C ALA A 388 30.42 16.89 -12.51
N PRO A 389 30.59 17.11 -13.84
CA PRO A 389 30.24 18.38 -14.44
C PRO A 389 28.75 18.67 -14.22
N GLU A 390 28.30 19.89 -14.48
CA GLU A 390 26.88 20.19 -14.46
C GLU A 390 26.15 19.37 -15.52
N LEU A 391 25.30 18.45 -15.06
CA LEU A 391 24.55 17.54 -15.91
C LEU A 391 23.09 18.03 -16.00
N LYS A 392 22.46 17.76 -17.15
CA LYS A 392 21.03 18.09 -17.33
C LYS A 392 20.15 16.95 -16.84
N PRO A 393 19.01 17.24 -16.21
CA PRO A 393 18.01 16.24 -15.91
C PRO A 393 17.62 15.43 -17.16
N GLY A 394 17.45 14.11 -16.99
CA GLY A 394 17.16 13.16 -18.08
C GLY A 394 18.40 12.62 -18.80
N GLN A 395 19.59 13.16 -18.57
CA GLN A 395 20.82 12.59 -19.16
C GLN A 395 21.14 11.22 -18.55
N ARG A 396 21.53 10.28 -19.39
CA ARG A 396 22.07 8.98 -18.95
C ARG A 396 23.58 9.08 -18.77
N VAL A 397 24.08 8.48 -17.73
CA VAL A 397 25.49 8.51 -17.36
C VAL A 397 25.98 7.14 -16.93
N LEU A 398 27.26 6.87 -17.17
CA LEU A 398 27.93 5.70 -16.64
C LEU A 398 28.70 6.10 -15.38
N LEU A 399 28.44 5.37 -14.31
CA LEU A 399 29.07 5.57 -13.00
C LEU A 399 29.96 4.39 -12.65
N ARG A 400 31.12 4.68 -12.02
CA ARG A 400 31.94 3.65 -11.37
C ARG A 400 31.67 3.63 -9.88
N ILE A 401 31.44 2.44 -9.33
CA ILE A 401 31.29 2.22 -7.90
C ILE A 401 32.69 2.20 -7.27
N GLU A 402 32.95 3.12 -6.35
CA GLU A 402 34.26 3.25 -5.69
C GLU A 402 34.27 2.68 -4.28
N SER A 403 33.14 2.82 -3.56
CA SER A 403 33.04 2.35 -2.19
C SER A 403 31.60 1.97 -1.82
N ILE A 404 31.46 0.99 -0.97
CA ILE A 404 30.19 0.58 -0.33
C ILE A 404 30.46 0.44 1.16
N ASP A 405 29.68 1.15 1.97
CA ASP A 405 29.68 1.03 3.43
C ASP A 405 28.27 0.66 3.92
N TYR A 406 28.16 -0.51 4.54
CA TYR A 406 26.90 -1.03 5.03
C TYR A 406 26.46 -0.44 6.37
N LEU A 407 27.39 0.12 7.16
CA LEU A 407 27.06 0.73 8.44
C LEU A 407 26.48 2.14 8.27
N THR A 408 27.04 2.90 7.34
CA THR A 408 26.56 4.25 7.01
C THR A 408 25.54 4.24 5.87
N LEU A 409 25.30 3.07 5.26
CA LEU A 409 24.49 2.89 4.04
C LEU A 409 24.94 3.81 2.90
N SER A 410 26.24 4.08 2.83
CA SER A 410 26.79 4.98 1.82
C SER A 410 27.31 4.22 0.59
N LEU A 411 27.15 4.87 -0.56
CA LEU A 411 27.63 4.45 -1.86
C LEU A 411 28.48 5.56 -2.46
N GLY A 412 29.77 5.31 -2.68
CA GLY A 412 30.64 6.22 -3.42
C GLY A 412 30.61 5.89 -4.89
N CYS A 413 30.22 6.86 -5.73
CA CYS A 413 30.22 6.73 -7.17
C CYS A 413 31.01 7.85 -7.80
N ARG A 414 31.74 7.52 -8.86
CA ARG A 414 32.44 8.47 -9.73
C ARG A 414 31.82 8.48 -11.11
N TYR A 415 31.48 9.67 -11.59
CA TYR A 415 31.08 9.90 -12.97
C TYR A 415 32.22 9.48 -13.93
N LEU A 416 31.90 8.70 -14.95
CA LEU A 416 32.84 8.32 -16.02
C LEU A 416 32.53 9.09 -17.30
N GLU A 417 31.32 8.95 -17.82
CA GLU A 417 30.91 9.57 -19.07
C GLU A 417 29.40 9.72 -19.18
N THR A 418 28.96 10.61 -20.07
CA THR A 418 27.58 10.72 -20.48
C THR A 418 27.33 9.77 -21.63
N LEU A 419 26.29 8.93 -21.48
CA LEU A 419 25.89 7.97 -22.49
C LEU A 419 25.08 8.66 -23.61
N ALA A 420 25.13 8.11 -24.82
CA ALA A 420 24.28 8.56 -25.90
C ALA A 420 22.80 8.38 -25.53
N PRO A 421 21.90 9.30 -25.95
CA PRO A 421 20.48 9.10 -25.75
C PRO A 421 20.06 7.77 -26.39
N GLU A 422 19.29 6.96 -25.66
CA GLU A 422 18.61 5.83 -26.29
C GLU A 422 17.67 6.39 -27.37
N THR A 423 17.80 5.87 -28.60
CA THR A 423 16.86 6.21 -29.68
C THR A 423 15.47 5.85 -29.19
N ALA A 424 14.65 6.89 -29.01
CA ALA A 424 13.35 6.81 -28.36
C ALA A 424 12.45 5.73 -28.96
N ASN A 425 12.19 4.71 -28.16
CA ASN A 425 10.95 3.94 -28.26
C ASN A 425 10.11 4.27 -27.01
N GLY A 426 9.25 5.29 -27.16
CA GLY A 426 8.02 5.48 -26.39
C GLY A 426 8.10 6.12 -25.02
N GLY A 427 7.84 7.42 -24.91
CA GLY A 427 6.86 8.02 -23.99
C GLY A 427 7.24 8.34 -22.55
N GLY A 428 7.50 9.62 -22.26
CA GLY A 428 6.95 10.31 -21.10
C GLY A 428 7.54 10.06 -19.72
N ASP A 429 8.66 10.71 -19.35
CA ASP A 429 9.25 10.58 -18.02
C ASP A 429 9.56 11.93 -17.31
N ASP A 430 8.80 13.01 -17.57
CA ASP A 430 9.12 14.31 -16.94
C ASP A 430 8.43 14.59 -15.59
N GLU A 431 7.50 13.72 -15.11
CA GLU A 431 6.76 13.98 -13.87
C GLU A 431 7.26 13.20 -12.62
N MET A 432 8.29 12.37 -12.74
CA MET A 432 8.67 11.44 -11.66
C MET A 432 9.65 12.00 -10.62
N LEU A 433 10.05 13.28 -10.69
CA LEU A 433 11.07 13.84 -9.78
C LEU A 433 10.51 14.46 -8.49
N GLU A 434 9.20 14.63 -8.35
CA GLU A 434 8.60 15.29 -7.18
C GLU A 434 8.11 14.37 -6.05
N ALA A 435 8.20 13.07 -6.20
CA ALA A 435 7.63 12.12 -5.23
C ALA A 435 8.61 11.59 -4.16
N LEU A 436 9.81 12.17 -4.05
CA LEU A 436 10.86 11.71 -3.11
C LEU A 436 11.30 12.76 -2.08
N ASP A 437 10.56 13.88 -1.89
CA ASP A 437 10.74 14.78 -0.75
C ASP A 437 9.67 14.56 0.33
#